data_46ceefe1d967cc81cea455cdd477e9a0
#
_entry.id   46ceefe1d967cc81cea455cdd477e9a0
#
_cell.length_a   1.000
_cell.length_b   1.000
_cell.length_c   1.000
_cell.angle_alpha   90.00
_cell.angle_beta   90.00
_cell.angle_gamma   90.00
#
_symmetry.space_group_name_H-M   'P 1'
#
loop_
_entity.id
_entity.type
_entity.pdbx_description
1 polymer ?
#
loop_
_entity_poly.entity_id
_entity_poly.type
_entity_poly.pdbx_seq_one_letter_code
_entity_poly.pdbx_strand_id
1 'polypeptide(L)'
;MPFIEIDPIEEAIELQEMFKDDPETKEMFHQYELAHRETARIQQEELELRNRLVEMRKIKNITQKELEIRTGMTQQAISRFETGNGVNFKTILKYAEGIDCKLIPQSK
;
A
#
# COMPACT_ATOMS: atom_id res chain seq x y z
N MET A 1 16.19 5.16 -25.70
CA MET A 1 15.13 6.08 -26.18
C MET A 1 14.33 6.56 -24.98
N PRO A 2 14.22 7.85 -24.76
CA PRO A 2 13.47 8.32 -23.64
C PRO A 2 11.97 8.03 -23.84
N PHE A 3 11.41 7.30 -22.90
CA PHE A 3 9.97 7.18 -22.83
C PHE A 3 9.41 8.50 -22.34
N ILE A 4 8.47 9.06 -23.07
CA ILE A 4 7.71 10.20 -22.57
C ILE A 4 6.72 9.60 -21.56
N GLU A 5 7.04 9.72 -20.29
CA GLU A 5 6.07 9.38 -19.25
C GLU A 5 5.03 10.47 -19.23
N ILE A 6 3.85 10.16 -19.75
CA ILE A 6 2.71 11.06 -19.61
C ILE A 6 2.16 10.81 -18.20
N ASP A 7 2.21 11.83 -17.36
CA ASP A 7 1.59 11.76 -16.04
C ASP A 7 0.08 11.54 -16.24
N PRO A 8 -0.49 10.42 -15.75
CA PRO A 8 -1.91 10.15 -15.90
C PRO A 8 -2.82 11.26 -15.36
N ILE A 9 -2.34 12.01 -14.37
CA ILE A 9 -3.08 13.14 -13.80
C ILE A 9 -3.11 14.31 -14.78
N GLU A 10 -1.99 14.63 -15.42
CA GLU A 10 -1.95 15.71 -16.45
C GLU A 10 -2.80 15.36 -17.65
N GLU A 11 -2.74 14.11 -18.12
CA GLU A 11 -3.58 13.64 -19.22
C GLU A 11 -5.07 13.75 -18.87
N ALA A 12 -5.45 13.38 -17.66
CA ALA A 12 -6.82 13.49 -17.19
C ALA A 12 -7.28 14.95 -17.12
N ILE A 13 -6.42 15.87 -16.70
CA ILE A 13 -6.72 17.31 -16.65
C ILE A 13 -6.91 17.86 -18.05
N GLU A 14 -6.05 17.51 -19.02
CA GLU A 14 -6.18 17.93 -20.39
C GLU A 14 -7.48 17.44 -21.02
N LEU A 15 -7.83 16.17 -20.83
CA LEU A 15 -9.08 15.60 -21.31
C LEU A 15 -10.29 16.27 -20.65
N GLN A 16 -10.20 16.56 -19.37
CA GLN A 16 -11.26 17.24 -18.63
C GLN A 16 -11.52 18.64 -19.18
N GLU A 17 -10.46 19.38 -19.54
CA GLU A 17 -10.58 20.71 -20.17
C GLU A 17 -11.21 20.63 -21.54
N MET A 18 -10.87 19.62 -22.34
CA MET A 18 -11.45 19.41 -23.67
C MET A 18 -12.95 19.15 -23.63
N PHE A 19 -13.44 18.46 -22.60
CA PHE A 19 -14.83 18.02 -22.48
C PHE A 19 -15.55 18.62 -21.27
N LYS A 20 -15.08 19.77 -20.79
CA LYS A 20 -15.61 20.38 -19.55
C LYS A 20 -17.09 20.73 -19.60
N ASP A 21 -17.66 20.90 -20.78
CA ASP A 21 -19.07 21.23 -20.97
C ASP A 21 -19.96 20.01 -21.20
N ASP A 22 -19.39 18.80 -21.22
CA ASP A 22 -20.11 17.55 -21.40
C ASP A 22 -20.44 16.94 -20.03
N PRO A 23 -21.75 16.85 -19.65
CA PRO A 23 -22.14 16.32 -18.33
C PRO A 23 -21.73 14.86 -18.10
N GLU A 24 -21.79 13.99 -19.12
CA GLU A 24 -21.38 12.60 -19.00
C GLU A 24 -19.88 12.47 -18.77
N THR A 25 -19.10 13.27 -19.48
CA THR A 25 -17.65 13.27 -19.33
C THR A 25 -17.24 13.80 -17.96
N LYS A 26 -17.91 14.85 -17.46
CA LYS A 26 -17.66 15.38 -16.10
C LYS A 26 -17.90 14.32 -15.04
N GLU A 27 -19.00 13.59 -15.13
CA GLU A 27 -19.31 12.54 -14.18
C GLU A 27 -18.27 11.41 -14.22
N MET A 28 -17.84 11.01 -15.40
CA MET A 28 -16.80 9.99 -15.57
C MET A 28 -15.48 10.42 -14.92
N PHE A 29 -15.04 11.65 -15.09
CA PHE A 29 -13.85 12.17 -14.45
C PHE A 29 -14.00 12.26 -12.93
N HIS A 30 -15.17 12.62 -12.44
CA HIS A 30 -15.45 12.64 -11.01
C HIS A 30 -15.31 11.25 -10.39
N GLN A 31 -15.86 10.21 -11.03
CA GLN A 31 -15.74 8.82 -10.59
C GLN A 31 -14.28 8.37 -10.59
N TYR A 32 -13.52 8.75 -11.62
CA TYR A 32 -12.10 8.45 -11.70
C TYR A 32 -11.32 9.07 -10.54
N GLU A 33 -11.58 10.34 -10.23
CA GLU A 33 -10.92 11.03 -9.11
C GLU A 33 -11.22 10.36 -7.78
N LEU A 34 -12.47 9.96 -7.54
CA LEU A 34 -12.86 9.28 -6.30
C LEU A 34 -12.15 7.94 -6.17
N ALA A 35 -12.12 7.15 -7.24
CA ALA A 35 -11.43 5.86 -7.25
C ALA A 35 -9.93 6.02 -6.97
N HIS A 36 -9.31 7.03 -7.57
CA HIS A 36 -7.89 7.31 -7.38
C HIS A 36 -7.58 7.71 -5.93
N ARG A 37 -8.42 8.54 -5.31
CA ARG A 37 -8.27 8.94 -3.91
C ARG A 37 -8.38 7.75 -2.96
N GLU A 38 -9.34 6.86 -3.20
CA GLU A 38 -9.49 5.64 -2.39
C GLU A 38 -8.27 4.73 -2.47
N THR A 39 -7.74 4.53 -3.69
CA THR A 39 -6.54 3.71 -3.89
C THR A 39 -5.34 4.30 -3.15
N ALA A 40 -5.15 5.61 -3.24
CA ALA A 40 -4.05 6.29 -2.57
C ALA A 40 -4.18 6.18 -1.04
N ARG A 41 -5.40 6.29 -0.50
CA ARG A 41 -5.66 6.15 0.94
C ARG A 41 -5.33 4.74 1.42
N ILE A 42 -5.77 3.71 0.69
CA ILE A 42 -5.50 2.31 1.03
C ILE A 42 -3.99 2.04 1.04
N GLN A 43 -3.28 2.53 0.04
CA GLN A 43 -1.82 2.39 -0.04
C GLN A 43 -1.13 3.07 1.14
N GLN A 44 -1.62 4.22 1.56
CA GLN A 44 -1.09 4.94 2.71
C GLN A 44 -1.33 4.16 4.01
N GLU A 45 -2.51 3.60 4.19
CA GLU A 45 -2.84 2.78 5.37
C GLU A 45 -1.99 1.51 5.43
N GLU A 46 -1.75 0.86 4.29
CA GLU A 46 -0.86 -0.30 4.21
C GLU A 46 0.57 0.07 4.62
N LEU A 47 1.06 1.20 4.15
CA LEU A 47 2.39 1.69 4.47
C LEU A 47 2.53 1.97 5.97
N GLU A 48 1.56 2.62 6.58
CA GLU A 48 1.56 2.92 7.99
C GLU A 48 1.53 1.65 8.83
N LEU A 49 0.70 0.68 8.47
CA LEU A 49 0.61 -0.60 9.16
C LEU A 49 1.93 -1.35 9.10
N ARG A 50 2.53 -1.44 7.92
CA ARG A 50 3.84 -2.07 7.74
C ARG A 50 4.90 -1.41 8.61
N ASN A 51 4.96 -0.08 8.59
CA ASN A 51 5.94 0.66 9.38
C ASN A 51 5.78 0.40 10.88
N ARG A 52 4.55 0.33 11.36
CA ARG A 52 4.26 0.00 12.76
C ARG A 52 4.72 -1.41 13.12
N LEU A 53 4.44 -2.39 12.27
CA LEU A 53 4.85 -3.77 12.51
C LEU A 53 6.37 -3.91 12.55
N VAL A 54 7.08 -3.25 11.63
CA VAL A 54 8.54 -3.25 11.60
C VAL A 54 9.11 -2.59 12.85
N GLU A 55 8.54 -1.48 13.27
CA GLU A 55 8.95 -0.78 14.48
C GLU A 55 8.75 -1.64 15.72
N MET A 56 7.60 -2.31 15.83
CA MET A 56 7.31 -3.23 16.94
C MET A 56 8.29 -4.40 16.97
N ARG A 57 8.67 -4.95 15.81
CA ARG A 57 9.70 -5.99 15.75
C ARG A 57 11.01 -5.49 16.36
N LYS A 58 11.43 -4.29 16.00
CA LYS A 58 12.68 -3.70 16.50
C LYS A 58 12.60 -3.42 18.02
N ILE A 59 11.48 -2.91 18.49
CA ILE A 59 11.27 -2.64 19.93
C ILE A 59 11.34 -3.95 20.73
N LYS A 60 10.79 -5.02 20.20
CA LYS A 60 10.83 -6.35 20.85
C LYS A 60 12.17 -7.06 20.68
N ASN A 61 13.12 -6.45 19.99
CA ASN A 61 14.45 -7.02 19.70
C ASN A 61 14.39 -8.36 18.95
N ILE A 62 13.39 -8.54 18.10
CA ILE A 62 13.26 -9.72 17.26
C ILE A 62 14.02 -9.48 15.96
N THR A 63 15.02 -10.31 15.65
CA THR A 63 15.78 -10.20 14.43
C THR A 63 15.00 -10.79 13.24
N GLN A 64 15.37 -10.40 12.02
CA GLN A 64 14.78 -11.01 10.82
C GLN A 64 15.00 -12.53 10.79
N LYS A 65 16.14 -13.00 11.25
CA LYS A 65 16.45 -14.42 11.32
C LYS A 65 15.55 -15.15 12.30
N GLU A 66 15.30 -14.57 13.46
CA GLU A 66 14.37 -15.12 14.44
C GLU A 66 12.94 -15.15 13.91
N LEU A 67 12.55 -14.09 13.21
CA LEU A 67 11.25 -14.01 12.56
C LEU A 67 11.08 -15.06 11.46
N GLU A 68 12.14 -15.35 10.72
CA GLU A 68 12.17 -16.43 9.75
C GLU A 68 11.84 -17.78 10.39
N ILE A 69 12.44 -18.06 11.54
CA ILE A 69 12.19 -19.29 12.29
C ILE A 69 10.75 -19.36 12.80
N ARG A 70 10.23 -18.26 13.33
CA ARG A 70 8.89 -18.20 13.90
C ARG A 70 7.77 -18.29 12.85
N THR A 71 7.96 -17.66 11.69
CA THR A 71 6.92 -17.57 10.68
C THR A 71 7.03 -18.60 9.57
N GLY A 72 8.20 -19.18 9.38
CA GLY A 72 8.48 -20.02 8.22
C GLY A 72 8.69 -19.23 6.92
N MET A 73 8.66 -17.90 6.99
CA MET A 73 8.96 -17.04 5.84
C MET A 73 10.45 -16.99 5.60
N THR A 74 10.85 -16.87 4.32
CA THR A 74 12.26 -16.67 4.01
C THR A 74 12.71 -15.27 4.41
N GLN A 75 14.01 -15.10 4.68
CA GLN A 75 14.56 -13.78 4.97
C GLN A 75 14.30 -12.79 3.84
N GLN A 76 14.34 -13.28 2.60
CA GLN A 76 14.06 -12.47 1.43
C GLN A 76 12.61 -11.97 1.42
N ALA A 77 11.66 -12.83 1.79
CA ALA A 77 10.25 -12.45 1.89
C ALA A 77 10.03 -11.41 3.00
N ILE A 78 10.70 -11.60 4.15
CA ILE A 78 10.64 -10.64 5.26
C ILE A 78 11.22 -9.29 4.84
N SER A 79 12.36 -9.30 4.18
CA SER A 79 13.00 -8.08 3.69
C SER A 79 12.12 -7.34 2.67
N ARG A 80 11.49 -8.06 1.76
CA ARG A 80 10.55 -7.48 0.80
C ARG A 80 9.34 -6.85 1.49
N PHE A 81 8.81 -7.51 2.49
CA PHE A 81 7.72 -6.96 3.29
C PHE A 81 8.13 -5.65 3.95
N GLU A 82 9.28 -5.63 4.61
CA GLU A 82 9.75 -4.46 5.34
C GLU A 82 10.09 -3.28 4.43
N THR A 83 10.47 -3.54 3.18
CA THR A 83 10.76 -2.49 2.19
C THR A 83 9.55 -2.07 1.36
N GLY A 84 8.41 -2.73 1.55
CA GLY A 84 7.17 -2.37 0.89
C GLY A 84 6.91 -3.03 -0.44
N ASN A 85 7.69 -4.05 -0.79
CA ASN A 85 7.55 -4.77 -2.05
C ASN A 85 6.77 -6.07 -1.85
N GLY A 86 5.66 -6.23 -2.58
CA GLY A 86 4.91 -7.46 -2.60
C GLY A 86 4.14 -7.76 -1.31
N VAL A 87 3.57 -6.74 -0.69
CA VAL A 87 2.79 -6.89 0.54
C VAL A 87 1.39 -7.42 0.21
N ASN A 88 1.02 -8.54 0.82
CA ASN A 88 -0.36 -9.05 0.78
C ASN A 88 -0.85 -9.34 2.21
N PHE A 89 -2.16 -9.56 2.33
CA PHE A 89 -2.80 -9.75 3.63
C PHE A 89 -2.25 -10.95 4.39
N LYS A 90 -1.99 -12.05 3.68
CA LYS A 90 -1.42 -13.27 4.28
C LYS A 90 -0.05 -13.01 4.88
N THR A 91 0.78 -12.25 4.17
CA THR A 91 2.13 -11.87 4.65
C THR A 91 2.03 -10.99 5.89
N ILE A 92 1.11 -10.02 5.89
CA ILE A 92 0.87 -9.15 7.04
C ILE A 92 0.48 -9.97 8.27
N LEU A 93 -0.43 -10.94 8.13
CA LEU A 93 -0.85 -11.79 9.24
C LEU A 93 0.29 -12.64 9.77
N LYS A 94 1.06 -13.27 8.91
CA LYS A 94 2.21 -14.09 9.32
C LYS A 94 3.26 -13.25 10.05
N TYR A 95 3.57 -12.08 9.53
CA TYR A 95 4.54 -11.19 10.15
C TYR A 95 4.06 -10.76 11.55
N ALA A 96 2.80 -10.34 11.66
CA ALA A 96 2.21 -9.94 12.93
C ALA A 96 2.22 -11.08 13.96
N GLU A 97 1.87 -12.29 13.56
CA GLU A 97 1.95 -13.46 14.43
C GLU A 97 3.37 -13.73 14.91
N GLY A 98 4.36 -13.58 14.03
CA GLY A 98 5.77 -13.80 14.38
C GLY A 98 6.31 -12.81 15.40
N ILE A 99 5.74 -11.63 15.51
CA ILE A 99 6.11 -10.63 16.51
C ILE A 99 5.13 -10.56 17.68
N ASP A 100 4.24 -11.55 17.80
CA ASP A 100 3.22 -11.62 18.84
C ASP A 100 2.30 -10.38 18.88
N CYS A 101 1.94 -9.90 17.69
CA CYS A 101 1.05 -8.75 17.53
C CYS A 101 -0.29 -9.20 16.95
N LYS A 102 -1.38 -8.77 17.57
CA LYS A 102 -2.71 -9.04 17.04
C LYS A 102 -3.20 -7.82 16.26
N LEU A 103 -3.69 -8.08 15.04
CA LEU A 103 -4.35 -7.07 14.24
C LEU A 103 -5.82 -7.03 14.67
N ILE A 104 -6.19 -5.94 15.36
CA ILE A 104 -7.56 -5.76 15.84
C ILE A 104 -8.23 -4.73 14.93
N PRO A 105 -9.34 -5.09 14.26
CA PRO A 105 -10.08 -4.11 13.48
C PRO A 105 -10.63 -3.02 14.38
N GLN A 106 -10.38 -1.78 14.00
CA GLN A 106 -10.93 -0.63 14.70
C GLN A 106 -12.06 -0.06 13.87
N SER A 107 -13.25 0.01 14.44
CA SER A 107 -14.36 0.70 13.83
C SER A 107 -14.18 2.20 14.02
N LYS A 108 -14.41 2.93 12.95
CA LYS A 108 -14.39 4.39 13.00
C LYS A 108 -15.68 4.91 13.60
#